data_190a8f3b46d078fa906d7cb1d35791d6
#
_entry.id   190a8f3b46d078fa906d7cb1d35791d6
#
_cell.length_a   1.000
_cell.length_b   1.000
_cell.length_c   1.000
_cell.angle_alpha   90.00
_cell.angle_beta   90.00
_cell.angle_gamma   90.00
#
_symmetry.space_group_name_H-M   'P 1'
#
loop_
_entity.id
_entity.type
_entity.pdbx_description
1 polymer ?
#
loop_
_entity_poly.entity_id
_entity_poly.type
_entity_poly.pdbx_seq_one_letter_code
_entity_poly.pdbx_strand_id
1 'polypeptide(L)'
;VPVLLDEILENLKKFKITNGVIIDATFGLGGYSTAILENTNCDVYGFDRDPEVLKYAKILKGKYKNRFKFFQKKFSEIDDMLSEPNNSKKKIRAMIFDLGVSNLQLTKKNRGFSFKLDGPLDMRMSKEGIKAFEVINNYNAEMLSNILYNFGDEVFSRRIARNIVKFRGITPITSTLELADIIRKSIPGKKKKIDKATKSFQAIRMFINDEITELNKGLIAAEKFLTYGGILCV
;
A
#
# COMPACT_ATOMS: atom_id res chain seq x y z
N VAL A 1 -9.66 -12.71 3.07
CA VAL A 1 -8.55 -13.66 2.92
C VAL A 1 -7.45 -12.93 2.20
N PRO A 2 -6.18 -13.00 2.64
CA PRO A 2 -5.04 -12.44 1.92
C PRO A 2 -4.86 -13.08 0.54
N VAL A 3 -4.24 -12.37 -0.38
CA VAL A 3 -3.97 -12.85 -1.75
C VAL A 3 -2.88 -13.93 -1.69
N LEU A 4 -3.05 -15.05 -2.42
CA LEU A 4 -2.08 -16.15 -2.51
C LEU A 4 -1.57 -16.66 -1.15
N LEU A 5 -2.42 -16.65 -0.11
CA LEU A 5 -2.04 -17.06 1.23
C LEU A 5 -1.57 -18.52 1.29
N ASP A 6 -2.30 -19.41 0.62
CA ASP A 6 -1.98 -20.84 0.60
C ASP A 6 -0.65 -21.09 -0.10
N GLU A 7 -0.39 -20.40 -1.21
CA GLU A 7 0.87 -20.49 -1.95
C GLU A 7 2.06 -19.98 -1.12
N ILE A 8 1.86 -18.94 -0.31
CA ILE A 8 2.89 -18.46 0.60
C ILE A 8 3.19 -19.52 1.67
N LEU A 9 2.16 -20.09 2.30
CA LEU A 9 2.34 -21.15 3.31
C LEU A 9 2.98 -22.41 2.73
N GLU A 10 2.59 -22.82 1.52
CA GLU A 10 3.22 -23.94 0.79
C GLU A 10 4.70 -23.68 0.51
N ASN A 11 5.06 -22.48 0.07
CA ASN A 11 6.46 -22.11 -0.14
C ASN A 11 7.26 -22.12 1.17
N LEU A 12 6.72 -21.57 2.26
CA LEU A 12 7.38 -21.64 3.58
C LEU A 12 7.67 -23.11 3.97
N LYS A 13 6.72 -24.02 3.76
CA LYS A 13 6.88 -25.45 4.01
C LYS A 13 7.89 -26.10 3.07
N LYS A 14 7.81 -25.84 1.76
CA LYS A 14 8.73 -26.36 0.72
C LYS A 14 10.18 -26.01 1.02
N PHE A 15 10.44 -24.78 1.42
CA PHE A 15 11.78 -24.30 1.76
C PHE A 15 12.15 -24.52 3.22
N LYS A 16 11.35 -25.32 3.96
CA LYS A 16 11.58 -25.70 5.37
C LYS A 16 11.81 -24.49 6.30
N ILE A 17 11.04 -23.44 6.08
CA ILE A 17 11.07 -22.26 6.94
C ILE A 17 10.15 -22.50 8.13
N THR A 18 10.72 -23.08 9.19
CA THR A 18 9.98 -23.46 10.40
C THR A 18 10.33 -22.61 11.62
N ASN A 19 11.43 -21.86 11.58
CA ASN A 19 11.91 -20.99 12.66
C ASN A 19 12.62 -19.75 12.09
N GLY A 20 12.91 -18.78 12.96
CA GLY A 20 13.50 -17.50 12.61
C GLY A 20 12.42 -16.42 12.53
N VAL A 21 12.70 -15.33 11.83
CA VAL A 21 11.78 -14.19 11.71
C VAL A 21 11.23 -14.10 10.28
N ILE A 22 9.93 -13.92 10.17
CA ILE A 22 9.25 -13.56 8.91
C ILE A 22 8.75 -12.12 9.04
N ILE A 23 9.03 -11.31 8.03
CA ILE A 23 8.56 -9.92 7.96
C ILE A 23 7.31 -9.88 7.09
N ASP A 24 6.20 -9.41 7.67
CA ASP A 24 5.00 -9.00 6.99
C ASP A 24 5.06 -7.48 6.81
N ALA A 25 5.56 -7.05 5.65
CA ALA A 25 5.86 -5.64 5.37
C ALA A 25 4.60 -4.79 5.12
N THR A 26 3.45 -5.44 4.96
CA THR A 26 2.14 -4.86 4.65
C THR A 26 1.05 -5.49 5.52
N PHE A 27 1.20 -5.32 6.83
CA PHE A 27 0.41 -6.03 7.85
C PHE A 27 -1.12 -5.95 7.64
N GLY A 28 -1.65 -4.77 7.30
CA GLY A 28 -3.08 -4.56 7.06
C GLY A 28 -3.96 -5.04 8.23
N LEU A 29 -4.77 -6.06 7.99
CA LEU A 29 -5.60 -6.69 9.01
C LEU A 29 -4.93 -7.89 9.71
N GLY A 30 -3.67 -8.15 9.40
CA GLY A 30 -2.86 -9.22 10.01
C GLY A 30 -3.15 -10.63 9.48
N GLY A 31 -3.67 -10.73 8.25
CA GLY A 31 -4.03 -12.03 7.68
C GLY A 31 -2.82 -12.95 7.46
N TYR A 32 -1.77 -12.48 6.80
CA TYR A 32 -0.52 -13.24 6.64
C TYR A 32 0.14 -13.50 7.98
N SER A 33 0.29 -12.48 8.82
CA SER A 33 0.88 -12.61 10.16
C SER A 33 0.19 -13.68 10.98
N THR A 34 -1.15 -13.71 10.99
CA THR A 34 -1.94 -14.72 11.72
C THR A 34 -1.67 -16.12 11.20
N ALA A 35 -1.78 -16.30 9.88
CA ALA A 35 -1.61 -17.61 9.27
C ALA A 35 -0.19 -18.17 9.47
N ILE A 36 0.83 -17.33 9.38
CA ILE A 36 2.22 -17.72 9.62
C ILE A 36 2.41 -18.16 11.07
N LEU A 37 1.90 -17.38 12.04
CA LEU A 37 2.00 -17.68 13.46
C LEU A 37 1.27 -18.98 13.85
N GLU A 38 0.21 -19.34 13.14
CA GLU A 38 -0.57 -20.58 13.35
C GLU A 38 0.09 -21.80 12.71
N ASN A 39 0.79 -21.63 11.58
CA ASN A 39 1.33 -22.75 10.80
C ASN A 39 2.84 -22.96 10.96
N THR A 40 3.56 -22.08 11.66
CA THR A 40 5.02 -22.18 11.85
C THR A 40 5.41 -21.85 13.30
N ASN A 41 6.67 -22.12 13.64
CA ASN A 41 7.28 -21.65 14.90
C ASN A 41 8.06 -20.32 14.69
N CYS A 42 7.91 -19.66 13.56
CA CYS A 42 8.57 -18.38 13.30
C CYS A 42 8.01 -17.27 14.17
N ASP A 43 8.88 -16.31 14.48
CA ASP A 43 8.45 -14.99 14.94
C ASP A 43 7.97 -14.18 13.72
N VAL A 44 7.00 -13.30 13.92
CA VAL A 44 6.52 -12.40 12.87
C VAL A 44 6.70 -10.95 13.27
N TYR A 45 7.31 -10.18 12.38
CA TYR A 45 7.46 -8.74 12.50
C TYR A 45 6.54 -8.08 11.46
N GLY A 46 5.41 -7.53 11.92
CA GLY A 46 4.44 -6.83 11.08
C GLY A 46 4.77 -5.35 10.97
N PHE A 47 4.76 -4.82 9.74
CA PHE A 47 4.92 -3.40 9.44
C PHE A 47 3.66 -2.87 8.78
N ASP A 48 3.21 -1.71 9.20
CA ASP A 48 2.20 -0.95 8.48
C ASP A 48 2.27 0.52 8.87
N ARG A 49 2.15 1.40 7.89
CA ARG A 49 2.12 2.85 8.09
C ARG A 49 0.75 3.38 8.49
N ASP A 50 -0.33 2.61 8.29
CA ASP A 50 -1.69 3.04 8.58
C ASP A 50 -2.00 2.90 10.08
N PRO A 51 -2.27 4.00 10.81
CA PRO A 51 -2.58 3.94 12.23
C PRO A 51 -3.88 3.16 12.54
N GLU A 52 -4.76 2.96 11.55
CA GLU A 52 -6.02 2.26 11.77
C GLU A 52 -5.87 0.75 11.96
N VAL A 53 -4.71 0.19 11.61
CA VAL A 53 -4.43 -1.25 11.80
C VAL A 53 -3.97 -1.58 13.22
N LEU A 54 -3.60 -0.59 14.04
CA LEU A 54 -3.08 -0.77 15.40
C LEU A 54 -3.95 -1.66 16.29
N LYS A 55 -5.27 -1.57 16.14
CA LYS A 55 -6.19 -2.41 16.92
C LYS A 55 -6.04 -3.90 16.61
N TYR A 56 -5.78 -4.26 15.34
CA TYR A 56 -5.55 -5.63 14.92
C TYR A 56 -4.17 -6.13 15.39
N ALA A 57 -3.16 -5.27 15.30
CA ALA A 57 -1.83 -5.57 15.83
C ALA A 57 -1.83 -5.82 17.35
N LYS A 58 -2.62 -5.03 18.12
CA LYS A 58 -2.79 -5.26 19.58
C LYS A 58 -3.42 -6.61 19.87
N ILE A 59 -4.42 -7.05 19.10
CA ILE A 59 -5.05 -8.37 19.26
C ILE A 59 -4.02 -9.47 19.02
N LEU A 60 -3.26 -9.43 17.93
CA LEU A 60 -2.23 -10.43 17.65
C LEU A 60 -1.14 -10.44 18.72
N LYS A 61 -0.69 -9.27 19.16
CA LYS A 61 0.30 -9.16 20.23
C LYS A 61 -0.20 -9.79 21.55
N GLY A 62 -1.47 -9.63 21.87
CA GLY A 62 -2.08 -10.28 23.03
C GLY A 62 -2.09 -11.82 22.91
N LYS A 63 -2.43 -12.35 21.72
CA LYS A 63 -2.51 -13.80 21.44
C LYS A 63 -1.11 -14.45 21.37
N TYR A 64 -0.15 -13.83 20.68
CA TYR A 64 1.15 -14.44 20.35
C TYR A 64 2.33 -13.87 21.14
N LYS A 65 2.10 -12.89 22.02
CA LYS A 65 3.09 -12.32 22.97
C LYS A 65 4.45 -12.06 22.31
N ASN A 66 5.45 -12.89 22.66
CA ASN A 66 6.84 -12.72 22.24
C ASN A 66 7.09 -13.09 20.77
N ARG A 67 6.20 -13.86 20.15
CA ARG A 67 6.34 -14.29 18.75
C ARG A 67 5.85 -13.25 17.74
N PHE A 68 5.12 -12.22 18.17
CA PHE A 68 4.65 -11.16 17.30
C PHE A 68 5.12 -9.79 17.77
N LYS A 69 5.75 -9.05 16.86
CA LYS A 69 6.08 -7.63 17.05
C LYS A 69 5.41 -6.82 15.94
N PHE A 70 4.92 -5.64 16.28
CA PHE A 70 4.35 -4.71 15.32
C PHE A 70 5.10 -3.39 15.35
N PHE A 71 5.38 -2.85 14.15
CA PHE A 71 6.03 -1.58 13.92
C PHE A 71 5.11 -0.71 13.08
N GLN A 72 4.61 0.38 13.66
CA GLN A 72 3.85 1.38 12.91
C GLN A 72 4.85 2.23 12.10
N LYS A 73 5.37 1.65 11.05
CA LYS A 73 6.41 2.21 10.19
C LYS A 73 6.13 1.86 8.74
N LYS A 74 6.73 2.62 7.83
CA LYS A 74 6.78 2.25 6.43
C LYS A 74 7.72 1.07 6.25
N PHE A 75 7.47 0.24 5.24
CA PHE A 75 8.39 -0.87 4.96
C PHE A 75 9.75 -0.39 4.39
N SER A 76 9.86 0.85 3.91
CA SER A 76 11.15 1.47 3.59
C SER A 76 12.05 1.68 4.82
N GLU A 77 11.49 1.63 6.04
CA GLU A 77 12.21 1.77 7.31
C GLU A 77 12.65 0.41 7.90
N ILE A 78 12.45 -0.69 7.17
CA ILE A 78 12.87 -2.04 7.59
C ILE A 78 14.39 -2.08 7.79
N ASP A 79 15.18 -1.45 6.90
CA ASP A 79 16.63 -1.41 7.02
C ASP A 79 17.06 -0.78 8.35
N ASP A 80 16.55 0.38 8.68
CA ASP A 80 16.88 1.09 9.93
C ASP A 80 16.55 0.22 11.14
N MET A 81 15.34 -0.37 11.15
CA MET A 81 14.89 -1.20 12.27
C MET A 81 15.71 -2.48 12.43
N LEU A 82 16.06 -3.16 11.32
CA LEU A 82 16.87 -4.40 11.38
C LEU A 82 18.34 -4.12 11.70
N SER A 83 18.84 -2.93 11.41
CA SER A 83 20.20 -2.50 11.74
C SER A 83 20.38 -2.19 13.24
N GLU A 84 19.29 -2.01 13.99
CA GLU A 84 19.37 -1.82 15.45
C GLU A 84 20.01 -3.04 16.17
N PRO A 85 20.84 -2.84 17.22
CA PRO A 85 21.56 -3.92 17.91
C PRO A 85 20.66 -5.08 18.37
N ASN A 86 19.44 -4.78 18.82
CA ASN A 86 18.48 -5.78 19.30
C ASN A 86 17.89 -6.66 18.20
N ASN A 87 17.95 -6.22 16.94
CA ASN A 87 17.36 -6.89 15.79
C ASN A 87 18.41 -7.45 14.82
N SER A 88 19.63 -6.91 14.79
CA SER A 88 20.69 -7.25 13.83
C SER A 88 21.14 -8.72 13.85
N LYS A 89 20.93 -9.43 14.98
CA LYS A 89 21.26 -10.87 15.12
C LYS A 89 20.12 -11.80 14.69
N LYS A 90 18.97 -11.26 14.29
CA LYS A 90 17.81 -12.09 13.90
C LYS A 90 17.99 -12.66 12.51
N LYS A 91 17.69 -13.94 12.36
CA LYS A 91 17.69 -14.63 11.06
C LYS A 91 16.36 -14.34 10.34
N ILE A 92 16.39 -13.45 9.35
CA ILE A 92 15.22 -13.13 8.53
C ILE A 92 15.06 -14.21 7.46
N ARG A 93 13.99 -14.98 7.55
CA ARG A 93 13.75 -16.17 6.71
C ARG A 93 12.79 -15.90 5.56
N ALA A 94 11.90 -14.95 5.72
CA ALA A 94 11.04 -14.50 4.61
C ALA A 94 10.65 -13.03 4.80
N MET A 95 10.38 -12.36 3.68
CA MET A 95 9.73 -11.04 3.63
C MET A 95 8.57 -11.09 2.65
N ILE A 96 7.43 -10.54 3.07
CA ILE A 96 6.18 -10.54 2.30
C ILE A 96 5.75 -9.08 2.11
N PHE A 97 5.51 -8.71 0.85
CA PHE A 97 5.03 -7.39 0.43
C PHE A 97 3.74 -7.57 -0.38
N ASP A 98 2.57 -7.38 0.23
CA ASP A 98 1.27 -7.31 -0.47
C ASP A 98 0.98 -5.85 -0.79
N LEU A 99 1.41 -5.44 -1.99
CA LEU A 99 1.42 -4.03 -2.38
C LEU A 99 0.03 -3.54 -2.75
N GLY A 100 -0.24 -2.31 -2.37
CA GLY A 100 -1.48 -1.63 -2.73
C GLY A 100 -2.28 -1.16 -1.51
N VAL A 101 -3.60 -1.23 -1.61
CA VAL A 101 -4.53 -0.75 -0.57
C VAL A 101 -5.22 -1.90 0.14
N SER A 102 -5.32 -1.77 1.45
CA SER A 102 -6.07 -2.74 2.25
C SER A 102 -7.59 -2.60 2.05
N ASN A 103 -8.33 -3.68 2.30
CA ASN A 103 -9.80 -3.62 2.30
C ASN A 103 -10.34 -2.57 3.28
N LEU A 104 -9.64 -2.34 4.39
CA LEU A 104 -9.99 -1.30 5.36
C LEU A 104 -9.97 0.10 4.73
N GLN A 105 -8.97 0.40 3.92
CA GLN A 105 -8.85 1.68 3.22
C GLN A 105 -9.91 1.84 2.13
N LEU A 106 -10.21 0.77 1.38
CA LEU A 106 -11.19 0.81 0.29
C LEU A 106 -12.64 0.93 0.77
N THR A 107 -12.97 0.36 1.93
CA THR A 107 -14.34 0.34 2.46
C THR A 107 -14.71 1.58 3.26
N LYS A 108 -13.73 2.36 3.70
CA LYS A 108 -13.96 3.59 4.46
C LYS A 108 -14.02 4.79 3.54
N LYS A 109 -15.23 5.33 3.32
CA LYS A 109 -15.46 6.48 2.46
C LYS A 109 -14.61 7.71 2.82
N ASN A 110 -14.36 7.94 4.12
CA ASN A 110 -13.59 9.08 4.62
C ASN A 110 -12.07 8.99 4.34
N ARG A 111 -11.58 7.87 3.80
CA ARG A 111 -10.19 7.68 3.40
C ARG A 111 -9.92 8.09 1.95
N GLY A 112 -10.95 8.22 1.12
CA GLY A 112 -10.84 8.71 -0.27
C GLY A 112 -10.13 7.78 -1.26
N PHE A 113 -9.90 6.51 -0.95
CA PHE A 113 -9.24 5.55 -1.87
C PHE A 113 -10.16 4.99 -2.95
N SER A 114 -11.47 5.03 -2.72
CA SER A 114 -12.46 4.45 -3.62
C SER A 114 -13.34 5.52 -4.24
N PHE A 115 -13.62 5.38 -5.52
CA PHE A 115 -14.64 6.18 -6.24
C PHE A 115 -15.98 5.43 -6.37
N LYS A 116 -16.15 4.31 -5.68
CA LYS A 116 -17.45 3.64 -5.53
C LYS A 116 -18.26 4.22 -4.39
N LEU A 117 -17.59 4.82 -3.42
CA LEU A 117 -18.16 5.50 -2.28
C LEU A 117 -17.72 6.96 -2.34
N ASP A 118 -18.68 7.88 -2.20
CA ASP A 118 -18.35 9.30 -2.15
C ASP A 118 -17.65 9.65 -0.84
N GLY A 119 -16.52 10.33 -0.96
CA GLY A 119 -15.70 10.72 0.19
C GLY A 119 -14.71 11.81 -0.16
N PRO A 120 -14.01 12.39 0.84
CA PRO A 120 -13.03 13.43 0.62
C PRO A 120 -11.84 12.91 -0.20
N LEU A 121 -11.18 13.78 -0.95
CA LEU A 121 -9.95 13.46 -1.68
C LEU A 121 -8.75 13.44 -0.71
N ASP A 122 -8.63 12.38 0.09
CA ASP A 122 -7.50 12.20 1.02
C ASP A 122 -6.42 11.28 0.41
N MET A 123 -6.65 9.99 0.28
CA MET A 123 -5.79 8.94 -0.26
C MET A 123 -4.46 8.70 0.49
N ARG A 124 -4.24 9.27 1.67
CA ARG A 124 -3.02 9.07 2.47
C ARG A 124 -3.12 7.78 3.30
N MET A 125 -2.18 6.89 3.16
CA MET A 125 -2.13 5.65 3.95
C MET A 125 -1.78 5.93 5.41
N SER A 126 -0.74 6.73 5.67
CA SER A 126 -0.29 7.13 7.02
C SER A 126 -1.11 8.25 7.67
N LYS A 127 -2.03 8.87 6.94
CA LYS A 127 -2.74 10.11 7.32
C LYS A 127 -1.83 11.35 7.44
N GLU A 128 -0.58 11.24 7.06
CA GLU A 128 0.41 12.32 7.04
C GLU A 128 0.76 12.72 5.61
N GLY A 129 1.32 13.93 5.44
CA GLY A 129 1.74 14.44 4.14
C GLY A 129 0.60 15.03 3.32
N ILE A 130 0.83 15.21 2.02
CA ILE A 130 -0.09 15.85 1.07
C ILE A 130 -1.31 14.98 0.79
N LYS A 131 -2.49 15.60 0.73
CA LYS A 131 -3.74 14.93 0.35
C LYS A 131 -3.97 14.95 -1.17
N ALA A 132 -4.79 14.03 -1.67
CA ALA A 132 -5.25 14.08 -3.05
C ALA A 132 -5.93 15.41 -3.40
N PHE A 133 -6.64 16.01 -2.44
CA PHE A 133 -7.25 17.33 -2.59
C PHE A 133 -6.24 18.40 -3.01
N GLU A 134 -5.09 18.46 -2.36
CA GLU A 134 -4.06 19.46 -2.64
C GLU A 134 -3.41 19.21 -3.99
N VAL A 135 -3.13 17.96 -4.34
CA VAL A 135 -2.58 17.58 -5.64
C VAL A 135 -3.56 17.99 -6.76
N ILE A 136 -4.83 17.62 -6.64
CA ILE A 136 -5.85 17.88 -7.65
C ILE A 136 -6.14 19.36 -7.81
N ASN A 137 -6.18 20.12 -6.71
CA ASN A 137 -6.60 21.52 -6.78
C ASN A 137 -5.44 22.51 -6.97
N ASN A 138 -4.18 22.14 -6.69
CA ASN A 138 -3.06 23.09 -6.75
C ASN A 138 -2.03 22.79 -7.85
N TYR A 139 -1.85 21.52 -8.27
CA TYR A 139 -0.83 21.17 -9.27
C TYR A 139 -1.24 21.63 -10.67
N ASN A 140 -0.29 22.10 -11.47
CA ASN A 140 -0.57 22.49 -12.85
C ASN A 140 -0.89 21.29 -13.76
N ALA A 141 -1.38 21.55 -14.97
CA ALA A 141 -1.82 20.49 -15.89
C ALA A 141 -0.68 19.55 -16.30
N GLU A 142 0.55 20.05 -16.40
CA GLU A 142 1.71 19.25 -16.73
C GLU A 142 2.07 18.29 -15.60
N MET A 143 2.15 18.77 -14.36
CA MET A 143 2.40 17.94 -13.19
C MET A 143 1.35 16.85 -13.02
N LEU A 144 0.06 17.20 -13.14
CA LEU A 144 -1.04 16.22 -13.08
C LEU A 144 -0.93 15.18 -14.20
N SER A 145 -0.62 15.62 -15.44
CA SER A 145 -0.44 14.70 -16.58
C SER A 145 0.72 13.72 -16.33
N ASN A 146 1.84 14.21 -15.80
CA ASN A 146 3.01 13.40 -15.49
C ASN A 146 2.70 12.36 -14.40
N ILE A 147 1.96 12.75 -13.35
CA ILE A 147 1.51 11.80 -12.31
C ILE A 147 0.65 10.70 -12.94
N LEU A 148 -0.38 11.07 -13.70
CA LEU A 148 -1.32 10.13 -14.30
C LEU A 148 -0.64 9.17 -15.29
N TYR A 149 0.34 9.65 -16.04
CA TYR A 149 1.07 8.85 -17.02
C TYR A 149 2.09 7.92 -16.33
N ASN A 150 2.97 8.49 -15.51
CA ASN A 150 4.10 7.73 -14.95
C ASN A 150 3.69 6.69 -13.91
N PHE A 151 2.64 6.93 -13.14
CA PHE A 151 2.18 6.01 -12.09
C PHE A 151 0.94 5.18 -12.49
N GLY A 152 0.24 5.56 -13.56
CA GLY A 152 -1.00 4.89 -13.94
C GLY A 152 -1.05 4.37 -15.38
N ASP A 153 -0.01 4.60 -16.17
CA ASP A 153 -0.02 4.32 -17.63
C ASP A 153 -1.29 4.87 -18.30
N GLU A 154 -1.75 6.07 -17.87
CA GLU A 154 -2.97 6.65 -18.39
C GLU A 154 -2.69 7.43 -19.69
N VAL A 155 -3.03 6.82 -20.80
CA VAL A 155 -2.77 7.40 -22.13
C VAL A 155 -3.52 8.72 -22.40
N PHE A 156 -4.62 8.96 -21.70
CA PHE A 156 -5.39 10.21 -21.77
C PHE A 156 -4.98 11.24 -20.71
N SER A 157 -3.83 11.05 -20.05
CA SER A 157 -3.34 11.85 -18.93
C SER A 157 -3.40 13.36 -19.19
N ARG A 158 -2.92 13.82 -20.36
CA ARG A 158 -2.94 15.25 -20.74
C ARG A 158 -4.36 15.81 -20.86
N ARG A 159 -5.31 15.02 -21.38
CA ARG A 159 -6.71 15.45 -21.52
C ARG A 159 -7.40 15.49 -20.16
N ILE A 160 -7.16 14.48 -19.31
CA ILE A 160 -7.68 14.42 -17.96
C ILE A 160 -7.15 15.61 -17.15
N ALA A 161 -5.85 15.86 -17.16
CA ALA A 161 -5.22 16.95 -16.44
C ALA A 161 -5.78 18.32 -16.83
N ARG A 162 -5.93 18.58 -18.15
CA ARG A 162 -6.56 19.83 -18.64
C ARG A 162 -8.00 19.98 -18.16
N ASN A 163 -8.79 18.91 -18.16
CA ASN A 163 -10.16 18.96 -17.68
C ASN A 163 -10.25 19.17 -16.16
N ILE A 164 -9.39 18.55 -15.38
CA ILE A 164 -9.27 18.81 -13.93
C ILE A 164 -9.00 20.30 -13.69
N VAL A 165 -7.98 20.86 -14.34
CA VAL A 165 -7.63 22.29 -14.20
C VAL A 165 -8.77 23.21 -14.62
N LYS A 166 -9.48 22.88 -15.72
CA LYS A 166 -10.65 23.65 -16.16
C LYS A 166 -11.78 23.61 -15.12
N PHE A 167 -12.14 22.44 -14.60
CA PHE A 167 -13.23 22.29 -13.62
C PHE A 167 -12.92 22.99 -12.29
N ARG A 168 -11.73 22.80 -11.74
CA ARG A 168 -11.35 23.44 -10.47
C ARG A 168 -11.24 24.96 -10.57
N GLY A 169 -11.05 25.52 -11.78
CA GLY A 169 -11.06 26.96 -12.02
C GLY A 169 -12.44 27.60 -11.79
N ILE A 170 -13.51 26.82 -11.73
CA ILE A 170 -14.86 27.25 -11.41
C ILE A 170 -15.16 26.98 -9.93
N THR A 171 -14.93 25.76 -9.48
CA THR A 171 -15.17 25.32 -8.10
C THR A 171 -14.16 24.22 -7.74
N PRO A 172 -13.53 24.28 -6.55
CA PRO A 172 -12.62 23.24 -6.12
C PRO A 172 -13.25 21.84 -6.17
N ILE A 173 -12.49 20.84 -6.63
CA ILE A 173 -12.91 19.44 -6.66
C ILE A 173 -12.71 18.87 -5.27
N THR A 174 -13.79 18.45 -4.59
CA THR A 174 -13.75 18.10 -3.16
C THR A 174 -13.97 16.62 -2.89
N SER A 175 -14.61 15.89 -3.82
CA SER A 175 -15.01 14.52 -3.59
C SER A 175 -14.46 13.52 -4.62
N THR A 176 -14.42 12.26 -4.21
CA THR A 176 -13.96 11.16 -5.06
C THR A 176 -14.87 10.92 -6.25
N LEU A 177 -16.19 11.04 -6.09
CA LEU A 177 -17.12 10.88 -7.20
C LEU A 177 -16.99 12.01 -8.22
N GLU A 178 -16.85 13.26 -7.75
CA GLU A 178 -16.64 14.42 -8.60
C GLU A 178 -15.40 14.27 -9.49
N LEU A 179 -14.28 13.90 -8.89
CA LEU A 179 -13.04 13.61 -9.62
C LEU A 179 -13.22 12.46 -10.61
N ALA A 180 -13.86 11.36 -10.18
CA ALA A 180 -14.08 10.21 -11.06
C ALA A 180 -14.94 10.56 -12.27
N ASP A 181 -15.95 11.41 -12.11
CA ASP A 181 -16.81 11.85 -13.23
C ASP A 181 -16.07 12.74 -14.22
N ILE A 182 -15.19 13.63 -13.74
CA ILE A 182 -14.32 14.43 -14.60
C ILE A 182 -13.40 13.52 -15.42
N ILE A 183 -12.80 12.51 -14.79
CA ILE A 183 -11.94 11.54 -15.46
C ILE A 183 -12.72 10.73 -16.50
N ARG A 184 -13.89 10.19 -16.14
CA ARG A 184 -14.73 9.40 -17.04
C ARG A 184 -15.14 10.19 -18.29
N LYS A 185 -15.52 11.47 -18.14
CA LYS A 185 -15.85 12.39 -19.25
C LYS A 185 -14.64 12.74 -20.09
N SER A 186 -13.45 12.66 -19.56
CA SER A 186 -12.20 12.94 -20.27
C SER A 186 -11.75 11.81 -21.19
N ILE A 187 -12.16 10.57 -20.92
CA ILE A 187 -11.71 9.38 -21.66
C ILE A 187 -12.76 9.00 -22.70
N PRO A 188 -12.45 9.02 -24.01
CA PRO A 188 -13.41 8.67 -25.07
C PRO A 188 -13.76 7.17 -25.05
N GLY A 189 -14.78 6.84 -25.83
CA GLY A 189 -15.25 5.47 -26.04
C GLY A 189 -16.27 4.98 -25.01
N LYS A 190 -16.84 3.80 -25.28
CA LYS A 190 -17.89 3.16 -24.46
C LYS A 190 -17.36 2.71 -23.09
N LYS A 191 -18.29 2.44 -22.17
CA LYS A 191 -17.99 1.88 -20.85
C LYS A 191 -17.25 0.55 -21.00
N LYS A 192 -16.09 0.39 -20.32
CA LYS A 192 -15.29 -0.84 -20.30
C LYS A 192 -15.65 -1.66 -19.06
N LYS A 193 -15.19 -2.94 -19.01
CA LYS A 193 -15.30 -3.80 -17.82
C LYS A 193 -14.64 -3.16 -16.58
N ILE A 194 -13.48 -2.49 -16.80
CA ILE A 194 -12.76 -1.72 -15.77
C ILE A 194 -13.19 -0.25 -15.89
N ASP A 195 -13.51 0.38 -14.78
CA ASP A 195 -13.90 1.79 -14.74
C ASP A 195 -12.75 2.67 -15.24
N LYS A 196 -13.07 3.66 -16.07
CA LYS A 196 -12.13 4.60 -16.68
C LYS A 196 -11.32 5.39 -15.62
N ALA A 197 -11.85 5.58 -14.40
CA ALA A 197 -11.18 6.30 -13.34
C ALA A 197 -10.12 5.45 -12.61
N THR A 198 -10.11 4.12 -12.77
CA THR A 198 -9.25 3.21 -12.02
C THR A 198 -7.77 3.57 -12.11
N LYS A 199 -7.23 3.73 -13.33
CA LYS A 199 -5.82 4.06 -13.54
C LYS A 199 -5.42 5.39 -12.93
N SER A 200 -6.27 6.40 -13.10
CA SER A 200 -6.01 7.75 -12.55
C SER A 200 -6.03 7.76 -11.02
N PHE A 201 -6.97 7.05 -10.38
CA PHE A 201 -7.01 6.91 -8.92
C PHE A 201 -5.79 6.17 -8.39
N GLN A 202 -5.39 5.09 -9.07
CA GLN A 202 -4.16 4.36 -8.74
C GLN A 202 -2.93 5.28 -8.84
N ALA A 203 -2.80 6.04 -9.93
CA ALA A 203 -1.68 6.95 -10.14
C ALA A 203 -1.56 8.01 -9.03
N ILE A 204 -2.68 8.65 -8.70
CA ILE A 204 -2.73 9.68 -7.65
C ILE A 204 -2.35 9.07 -6.30
N ARG A 205 -2.89 7.89 -5.96
CA ARG A 205 -2.58 7.16 -4.74
C ARG A 205 -1.08 6.83 -4.64
N MET A 206 -0.52 6.26 -5.71
CA MET A 206 0.90 5.87 -5.75
C MET A 206 1.81 7.08 -5.57
N PHE A 207 1.47 8.20 -6.19
CA PHE A 207 2.20 9.46 -6.04
C PHE A 207 2.15 9.98 -4.60
N ILE A 208 0.95 10.08 -4.00
CA ILE A 208 0.75 10.63 -2.64
C ILE A 208 1.48 9.79 -1.59
N ASN A 209 1.52 8.48 -1.78
CA ASN A 209 2.10 7.56 -0.82
C ASN A 209 3.55 7.17 -1.14
N ASP A 210 4.13 7.74 -2.21
CA ASP A 210 5.50 7.46 -2.68
C ASP A 210 5.79 5.96 -2.82
N GLU A 211 4.79 5.20 -3.34
CA GLU A 211 4.80 3.74 -3.30
C GLU A 211 6.00 3.10 -4.03
N ILE A 212 6.50 3.72 -5.09
CA ILE A 212 7.65 3.22 -5.86
C ILE A 212 8.97 3.35 -5.08
N THR A 213 9.21 4.52 -4.46
CA THR A 213 10.41 4.71 -3.64
C THR A 213 10.39 3.82 -2.40
N GLU A 214 9.21 3.69 -1.78
CA GLU A 214 8.99 2.78 -0.67
C GLU A 214 9.34 1.34 -1.05
N LEU A 215 8.81 0.86 -2.19
CA LEU A 215 9.09 -0.49 -2.70
C LEU A 215 10.58 -0.70 -2.96
N ASN A 216 11.24 0.23 -3.65
CA ASN A 216 12.66 0.13 -3.94
C ASN A 216 13.49 -0.02 -2.65
N LYS A 217 13.23 0.79 -1.63
CA LYS A 217 13.91 0.70 -0.33
C LYS A 217 13.60 -0.62 0.38
N GLY A 218 12.35 -1.07 0.34
CA GLY A 218 11.95 -2.36 0.90
C GLY A 218 12.66 -3.54 0.25
N LEU A 219 12.82 -3.53 -1.09
CA LEU A 219 13.56 -4.57 -1.82
C LEU A 219 15.05 -4.56 -1.50
N ILE A 220 15.67 -3.38 -1.38
CA ILE A 220 17.08 -3.25 -0.94
C ILE A 220 17.24 -3.84 0.48
N ALA A 221 16.31 -3.55 1.38
CA ALA A 221 16.33 -4.13 2.72
C ALA A 221 16.15 -5.66 2.67
N ALA A 222 15.30 -6.17 1.77
CA ALA A 222 15.13 -7.61 1.60
C ALA A 222 16.43 -8.29 1.11
N GLU A 223 17.10 -7.73 0.12
CA GLU A 223 18.39 -8.22 -0.36
C GLU A 223 19.45 -8.24 0.74
N LYS A 224 19.51 -7.18 1.56
CA LYS A 224 20.50 -7.04 2.63
C LYS A 224 20.30 -8.00 3.79
N PHE A 225 19.06 -8.27 4.20
CA PHE A 225 18.77 -8.97 5.47
C PHE A 225 18.22 -10.39 5.32
N LEU A 226 17.72 -10.79 4.14
CA LEU A 226 17.32 -12.17 3.94
C LEU A 226 18.52 -13.11 4.08
N THR A 227 18.37 -14.12 4.93
CA THR A 227 19.40 -15.16 5.08
C THR A 227 19.44 -16.02 3.81
N TYR A 228 20.57 -16.66 3.55
CA TYR A 228 20.69 -17.65 2.48
C TYR A 228 19.55 -18.69 2.55
N GLY A 229 18.89 -18.93 1.43
CA GLY A 229 17.70 -19.78 1.35
C GLY A 229 16.42 -19.13 1.92
N GLY A 230 16.44 -17.82 2.20
CA GLY A 230 15.26 -17.05 2.55
C GLY A 230 14.36 -16.77 1.33
N ILE A 231 13.11 -16.40 1.58
CA ILE A 231 12.09 -16.17 0.54
C ILE A 231 11.65 -14.71 0.54
N LEU A 232 11.58 -14.14 -0.64
CA LEU A 232 10.92 -12.87 -0.91
C LEU A 232 9.63 -13.13 -1.68
N CYS A 233 8.49 -12.64 -1.15
CA CYS A 233 7.18 -12.64 -1.80
C CYS A 233 6.75 -11.19 -2.06
N VAL A 234 6.43 -10.85 -3.33
CA VAL A 234 5.97 -9.51 -3.73
C VAL A 234 4.71 -9.65 -4.58
#